data_5e6df619df9eb7461159d975c1ebb708
#
_entry.id   5e6df619df9eb7461159d975c1ebb708
#
_cell.length_a   1.000
_cell.length_b   1.000
_cell.length_c   1.000
_cell.angle_alpha   90.00
_cell.angle_beta   90.00
_cell.angle_gamma   90.00
#
_symmetry.space_group_name_H-M   'P 1'
#
loop_
_entity.id
_entity.type
_entity.pdbx_description
1 polymer ?
#
loop_
_entity_poly.entity_id
_entity_poly.type
_entity_poly.pdbx_seq_one_letter_code
_entity_poly.pdbx_strand_id
1 'polypeptide(L)'
;MKNLVYLKKFFKSIIILTLSVLLFYSFGLISDKKDVLANVKNNKQNVEVFKTPSCGCCYGYVLFLEKEQFNVKETDMRSLHSIKQKYNIPLEMQSCHTTIIGKYFIEGHVPLEAVNKLLKEQPDIDGIALPGMPIGTPGMPGKKEEPFVVYQLIDGKFSIFMSI
;
A
#
# COMPACT_ATOMS: atom_id res chain seq x y z
N MET A 1 47.08 -48.59 -25.11
CA MET A 1 47.22 -47.10 -25.03
C MET A 1 46.03 -46.32 -25.65
N LYS A 2 45.30 -46.82 -26.65
CA LYS A 2 44.16 -46.12 -27.29
C LYS A 2 42.95 -45.88 -26.37
N ASN A 3 42.65 -46.84 -25.49
CA ASN A 3 41.47 -46.77 -24.57
C ASN A 3 41.58 -45.65 -23.51
N LEU A 4 42.78 -45.28 -23.08
CA LEU A 4 42.99 -44.25 -22.05
C LEU A 4 42.78 -42.84 -22.62
N VAL A 5 43.02 -42.61 -23.90
CA VAL A 5 42.78 -41.36 -24.60
C VAL A 5 41.27 -41.11 -24.80
N TYR A 6 40.53 -42.16 -25.14
CA TYR A 6 39.07 -42.10 -25.29
C TYR A 6 38.40 -41.81 -23.95
N LEU A 7 38.85 -42.46 -22.86
CA LEU A 7 38.32 -42.24 -21.52
C LEU A 7 38.52 -40.79 -21.06
N LYS A 8 39.70 -40.22 -21.30
CA LYS A 8 39.99 -38.83 -20.96
C LYS A 8 39.12 -37.81 -21.75
N LYS A 9 38.89 -38.08 -23.05
CA LYS A 9 38.00 -37.26 -23.88
C LYS A 9 36.54 -37.33 -23.39
N PHE A 10 36.07 -38.52 -23.02
CA PHE A 10 34.71 -38.71 -22.51
C PHE A 10 34.48 -38.02 -21.18
N PHE A 11 35.41 -38.12 -20.22
CA PHE A 11 35.36 -37.38 -18.96
C PHE A 11 35.40 -35.84 -19.14
N LYS A 12 36.20 -35.35 -20.08
CA LYS A 12 36.27 -33.93 -20.39
C LYS A 12 34.96 -33.37 -20.97
N SER A 13 34.30 -34.16 -21.81
CA SER A 13 32.99 -33.83 -22.39
C SER A 13 31.88 -33.77 -21.34
N ILE A 14 31.88 -34.73 -20.37
CA ILE A 14 30.91 -34.76 -19.26
C ILE A 14 31.10 -33.55 -18.35
N ILE A 15 32.34 -33.19 -18.02
CA ILE A 15 32.63 -32.02 -17.17
C ILE A 15 32.17 -30.72 -17.83
N ILE A 16 32.36 -30.56 -19.13
CA ILE A 16 31.90 -29.38 -19.86
C ILE A 16 30.37 -29.31 -19.87
N LEU A 17 29.70 -30.44 -20.06
CA LEU A 17 28.23 -30.52 -20.06
C LEU A 17 27.65 -30.18 -18.70
N THR A 18 28.24 -30.69 -17.61
CA THR A 18 27.77 -30.39 -16.24
C THR A 18 28.00 -28.92 -15.84
N LEU A 19 29.15 -28.34 -16.25
CA LEU A 19 29.42 -26.90 -16.03
C LEU A 19 28.44 -26.01 -16.79
N SER A 20 28.08 -26.37 -18.03
CA SER A 20 27.11 -25.58 -18.81
C SER A 20 25.71 -25.63 -18.18
N VAL A 21 25.27 -26.79 -17.68
CA VAL A 21 23.97 -26.93 -16.98
C VAL A 21 23.95 -26.12 -15.68
N LEU A 22 25.04 -26.14 -14.91
CA LEU A 22 25.14 -25.34 -13.67
C LEU A 22 25.12 -23.82 -13.96
N LEU A 23 25.75 -23.38 -15.05
CA LEU A 23 25.72 -21.97 -15.48
C LEU A 23 24.31 -21.54 -15.93
N PHE A 24 23.57 -22.40 -16.64
CA PHE A 24 22.18 -22.13 -17.03
C PHE A 24 21.25 -22.09 -15.80
N TYR A 25 21.45 -22.97 -14.81
CA TYR A 25 20.67 -22.94 -13.56
C TYR A 25 20.95 -21.68 -12.73
N SER A 26 22.20 -21.26 -12.60
CA SER A 26 22.55 -20.06 -11.86
C SER A 26 22.06 -18.79 -12.54
N PHE A 27 22.06 -18.74 -13.88
CA PHE A 27 21.55 -17.59 -14.64
C PHE A 27 20.02 -17.47 -14.55
N GLY A 28 19.28 -18.60 -14.59
CA GLY A 28 17.83 -18.62 -14.40
C GLY A 28 17.39 -18.10 -13.03
N LEU A 29 18.09 -18.50 -11.97
CA LEU A 29 17.80 -18.04 -10.60
C LEU A 29 18.08 -16.54 -10.36
N ILE A 30 19.01 -15.95 -11.11
CA ILE A 30 19.34 -14.51 -11.02
C ILE A 30 18.32 -13.67 -11.80
N SER A 31 17.81 -14.17 -12.93
CA SER A 31 16.78 -13.52 -13.72
C SER A 31 15.46 -13.41 -12.94
N ASP A 32 15.03 -14.51 -12.33
CA ASP A 32 13.78 -14.58 -11.57
C ASP A 32 13.77 -13.62 -10.36
N LYS A 33 14.90 -13.48 -9.67
CA LYS A 33 15.04 -12.50 -8.56
C LYS A 33 14.97 -11.04 -9.03
N LYS A 34 15.50 -10.71 -10.21
CA LYS A 34 15.41 -9.36 -10.76
C LYS A 34 13.99 -8.99 -11.15
N ASP A 35 13.25 -9.92 -11.74
CA ASP A 35 11.86 -9.69 -12.16
C ASP A 35 10.92 -9.58 -10.95
N VAL A 36 11.15 -10.36 -9.90
CA VAL A 36 10.41 -10.25 -8.63
C VAL A 36 10.70 -8.90 -7.95
N LEU A 37 11.96 -8.47 -7.89
CA LEU A 37 12.34 -7.18 -7.28
C LEU A 37 11.85 -5.98 -8.11
N ALA A 38 11.83 -6.07 -9.44
CA ALA A 38 11.29 -5.05 -10.33
C ALA A 38 9.75 -4.95 -10.17
N ASN A 39 9.06 -6.06 -9.99
CA ASN A 39 7.61 -6.11 -9.79
C ASN A 39 7.20 -5.57 -8.41
N VAL A 40 7.98 -5.83 -7.36
CA VAL A 40 7.78 -5.26 -6.02
C VAL A 40 8.02 -3.74 -6.02
N LYS A 41 9.00 -3.25 -6.80
CA LYS A 41 9.32 -1.81 -6.87
C LYS A 41 8.30 -1.00 -7.68
N ASN A 42 7.49 -1.64 -8.51
CA ASN A 42 6.55 -0.97 -9.42
C ASN A 42 5.07 -1.04 -8.98
N ASN A 43 4.78 -1.67 -7.84
CA ASN A 43 3.40 -1.85 -7.39
C ASN A 43 3.03 -0.84 -6.30
N LYS A 44 3.17 0.45 -6.64
CA LYS A 44 2.60 1.50 -5.78
C LYS A 44 1.08 1.32 -5.74
N GLN A 45 0.53 1.24 -4.52
CA GLN A 45 -0.91 1.18 -4.32
C GLN A 45 -1.56 2.48 -4.80
N ASN A 46 -2.53 2.38 -5.73
CA ASN A 46 -3.27 3.54 -6.21
C ASN A 46 -4.29 3.99 -5.16
N VAL A 47 -4.33 5.30 -4.92
CA VAL A 47 -5.31 5.94 -4.04
C VAL A 47 -5.88 7.18 -4.70
N GLU A 48 -7.14 7.49 -4.45
CA GLU A 48 -7.77 8.73 -4.89
C GLU A 48 -8.25 9.51 -3.68
N VAL A 49 -7.74 10.75 -3.51
CA VAL A 49 -8.07 11.64 -2.39
C VAL A 49 -9.04 12.70 -2.85
N PHE A 50 -10.26 12.65 -2.33
CA PHE A 50 -11.31 13.65 -2.55
C PHE A 50 -11.24 14.71 -1.46
N LYS A 51 -10.95 15.95 -1.83
CA LYS A 51 -10.78 17.09 -0.91
C LYS A 51 -11.34 18.38 -1.48
N THR A 52 -11.45 19.43 -0.67
CA THR A 52 -11.72 20.77 -1.20
C THR A 52 -10.41 21.47 -1.58
N PRO A 53 -10.40 22.34 -2.60
CA PRO A 53 -9.18 23.01 -3.08
C PRO A 53 -8.45 23.82 -2.00
N SER A 54 -9.19 24.37 -1.04
CA SER A 54 -8.65 25.23 0.03
C SER A 54 -8.20 24.46 1.28
N CYS A 55 -8.32 23.13 1.31
CA CYS A 55 -7.99 22.33 2.49
C CYS A 55 -6.47 22.07 2.59
N GLY A 56 -5.76 22.91 3.33
CA GLY A 56 -4.30 22.79 3.50
C GLY A 56 -3.85 21.51 4.21
N CYS A 57 -4.57 21.08 5.26
CA CYS A 57 -4.25 19.82 5.96
C CYS A 57 -4.52 18.58 5.07
N CYS A 58 -5.53 18.63 4.19
CA CYS A 58 -5.78 17.57 3.23
C CYS A 58 -4.62 17.44 2.22
N TYR A 59 -4.07 18.58 1.77
CA TYR A 59 -2.87 18.56 0.94
C TYR A 59 -1.67 17.98 1.70
N GLY A 60 -1.52 18.31 2.99
CA GLY A 60 -0.52 17.68 3.86
C GLY A 60 -0.68 16.16 3.94
N TYR A 61 -1.92 15.65 3.93
CA TYR A 61 -2.20 14.21 3.90
C TYR A 61 -1.84 13.58 2.54
N VAL A 62 -2.08 14.27 1.43
CA VAL A 62 -1.63 13.83 0.10
C VAL A 62 -0.11 13.66 0.08
N LEU A 63 0.64 14.69 0.50
CA LEU A 63 2.11 14.62 0.57
C LEU A 63 2.62 13.49 1.48
N PHE A 64 1.90 13.22 2.57
CA PHE A 64 2.19 12.09 3.44
C PHE A 64 2.02 10.76 2.69
N LEU A 65 0.90 10.54 1.99
CA LEU A 65 0.66 9.31 1.23
C LEU A 65 1.70 9.11 0.10
N GLU A 66 2.08 10.18 -0.60
CA GLU A 66 3.12 10.13 -1.64
C GLU A 66 4.48 9.73 -1.07
N LYS A 67 4.85 10.28 0.11
CA LYS A 67 6.06 9.92 0.85
C LYS A 67 6.05 8.44 1.25
N GLU A 68 4.90 7.92 1.64
CA GLU A 68 4.68 6.50 1.98
C GLU A 68 4.51 5.61 0.73
N GLN A 69 4.91 6.14 -0.44
CA GLN A 69 4.97 5.41 -1.71
C GLN A 69 3.62 4.99 -2.30
N PHE A 70 2.52 5.64 -1.93
CA PHE A 70 1.26 5.51 -2.66
C PHE A 70 1.31 6.28 -3.99
N ASN A 71 0.55 5.81 -4.98
CA ASN A 71 0.30 6.54 -6.22
C ASN A 71 -0.98 7.35 -6.04
N VAL A 72 -0.84 8.64 -5.71
CA VAL A 72 -1.96 9.49 -5.29
C VAL A 72 -2.54 10.23 -6.50
N LYS A 73 -3.85 10.10 -6.68
CA LYS A 73 -4.67 10.97 -7.54
C LYS A 73 -5.47 11.91 -6.65
N GLU A 74 -5.30 13.21 -6.83
CA GLU A 74 -6.13 14.22 -6.17
C GLU A 74 -7.38 14.53 -7.00
N THR A 75 -8.52 14.66 -6.32
CA THR A 75 -9.78 15.10 -6.93
C THR A 75 -10.39 16.19 -6.09
N ASP A 76 -10.28 17.43 -6.59
CA ASP A 76 -10.86 18.60 -5.93
C ASP A 76 -12.37 18.67 -6.16
N MET A 77 -13.11 18.86 -5.07
CA MET A 77 -14.56 18.98 -5.07
C MET A 77 -15.00 20.23 -4.31
N ARG A 78 -16.04 20.91 -4.80
CA ARG A 78 -16.64 22.06 -4.06
C ARG A 78 -17.32 21.62 -2.77
N SER A 79 -17.85 20.41 -2.74
CA SER A 79 -18.48 19.78 -1.57
C SER A 79 -18.19 18.28 -1.59
N LEU A 80 -17.87 17.72 -0.44
CA LEU A 80 -17.62 16.28 -0.27
C LEU A 80 -18.89 15.49 0.06
N HIS A 81 -20.05 16.16 0.12
CA HIS A 81 -21.32 15.53 0.50
C HIS A 81 -21.63 14.29 -0.36
N SER A 82 -21.49 14.39 -1.68
CA SER A 82 -21.81 13.31 -2.61
C SER A 82 -20.93 12.08 -2.44
N ILE A 83 -19.60 12.27 -2.20
CA ILE A 83 -18.69 11.14 -1.98
C ILE A 83 -18.94 10.48 -0.63
N LYS A 84 -19.18 11.27 0.43
CA LYS A 84 -19.51 10.75 1.75
C LYS A 84 -20.84 10.01 1.78
N GLN A 85 -21.84 10.52 1.07
CA GLN A 85 -23.14 9.86 0.90
C GLN A 85 -23.01 8.54 0.13
N LYS A 86 -22.21 8.52 -0.96
CA LYS A 86 -21.95 7.32 -1.77
C LYS A 86 -21.42 6.16 -0.93
N TYR A 87 -20.59 6.45 0.08
CA TYR A 87 -19.98 5.46 0.96
C TYR A 87 -20.69 5.33 2.31
N ASN A 88 -21.89 5.87 2.46
CA ASN A 88 -22.69 5.83 3.69
C ASN A 88 -21.91 6.25 4.95
N ILE A 89 -21.02 7.25 4.83
CA ILE A 89 -20.21 7.74 5.96
C ILE A 89 -21.12 8.56 6.88
N PRO A 90 -21.43 8.10 8.11
CA PRO A 90 -22.31 8.83 9.03
C PRO A 90 -21.69 10.16 9.42
N LEU A 91 -22.53 11.15 9.72
CA LEU A 91 -22.09 12.52 9.96
C LEU A 91 -21.03 12.62 11.07
N GLU A 92 -21.20 11.85 12.14
CA GLU A 92 -20.28 11.78 13.28
C GLU A 92 -18.89 11.18 12.93
N MET A 93 -18.78 10.45 11.83
CA MET A 93 -17.53 9.87 11.35
C MET A 93 -16.86 10.72 10.25
N GLN A 94 -17.54 11.77 9.76
CA GLN A 94 -16.99 12.59 8.68
C GLN A 94 -15.84 13.48 9.14
N SER A 95 -14.89 13.67 8.22
CA SER A 95 -13.73 14.54 8.37
C SER A 95 -13.55 15.44 7.13
N CYS A 96 -12.39 16.04 6.93
CA CYS A 96 -12.15 17.06 5.90
C CYS A 96 -11.87 16.47 4.50
N HIS A 97 -11.57 15.19 4.37
CA HIS A 97 -11.35 14.51 3.08
C HIS A 97 -11.72 13.03 3.17
N THR A 98 -11.92 12.43 1.99
CA THR A 98 -12.18 10.99 1.85
C THR A 98 -11.17 10.42 0.86
N THR A 99 -10.47 9.36 1.23
CA THR A 99 -9.52 8.65 0.37
C THR A 99 -10.11 7.28 -0.02
N ILE A 100 -9.97 6.91 -1.29
CA ILE A 100 -10.39 5.59 -1.79
C ILE A 100 -9.16 4.76 -2.10
N ILE A 101 -9.12 3.54 -1.59
CA ILE A 101 -8.05 2.58 -1.81
C ILE A 101 -8.63 1.16 -2.05
N GLY A 102 -8.53 0.68 -3.29
CA GLY A 102 -9.19 -0.57 -3.66
C GLY A 102 -10.70 -0.52 -3.42
N LYS A 103 -11.23 -1.42 -2.60
CA LYS A 103 -12.66 -1.46 -2.23
C LYS A 103 -13.02 -0.57 -1.03
N TYR A 104 -12.02 -0.03 -0.33
CA TYR A 104 -12.21 0.67 0.94
C TYR A 104 -12.23 2.19 0.77
N PHE A 105 -12.97 2.85 1.65
CA PHE A 105 -12.73 4.26 1.93
C PHE A 105 -11.90 4.45 3.21
N ILE A 106 -11.18 5.55 3.26
CA ILE A 106 -10.45 6.04 4.44
C ILE A 106 -10.91 7.48 4.66
N GLU A 107 -11.55 7.74 5.77
CA GLU A 107 -12.10 9.05 6.09
C GLU A 107 -11.20 9.79 7.07
N GLY A 108 -10.71 10.96 6.66
CA GLY A 108 -9.87 11.83 7.48
C GLY A 108 -8.40 11.40 7.58
N HIS A 109 -7.69 11.96 8.54
CA HIS A 109 -6.23 11.88 8.70
C HIS A 109 -5.77 10.57 9.35
N VAL A 110 -6.19 9.44 8.80
CA VAL A 110 -5.92 8.10 9.36
C VAL A 110 -4.41 7.80 9.28
N PRO A 111 -3.77 7.39 10.39
CA PRO A 111 -2.37 7.02 10.43
C PRO A 111 -2.03 5.79 9.57
N LEU A 112 -0.78 5.72 9.09
CA LEU A 112 -0.30 4.65 8.21
C LEU A 112 -0.46 3.26 8.81
N GLU A 113 -0.32 3.12 10.12
CA GLU A 113 -0.48 1.87 10.85
C GLU A 113 -1.87 1.27 10.64
N ALA A 114 -2.92 2.10 10.68
CA ALA A 114 -4.29 1.66 10.44
C ALA A 114 -4.54 1.35 8.97
N VAL A 115 -3.99 2.15 8.06
CA VAL A 115 -4.06 1.89 6.61
C VAL A 115 -3.38 0.56 6.27
N ASN A 116 -2.18 0.33 6.79
CA ASN A 116 -1.44 -0.91 6.56
C ASN A 116 -2.15 -2.14 7.14
N LYS A 117 -2.74 -2.01 8.34
CA LYS A 117 -3.56 -3.08 8.94
C LYS A 117 -4.74 -3.42 8.03
N LEU A 118 -5.48 -2.40 7.56
CA LEU A 118 -6.62 -2.56 6.65
C LEU A 118 -6.22 -3.32 5.36
N LEU A 119 -5.14 -2.88 4.72
CA LEU A 119 -4.67 -3.47 3.46
C LEU A 119 -4.10 -4.88 3.62
N LYS A 120 -3.50 -5.18 4.77
CA LYS A 120 -2.94 -6.51 5.08
C LYS A 120 -4.02 -7.52 5.43
N GLU A 121 -4.97 -7.14 6.29
CA GLU A 121 -6.00 -8.04 6.80
C GLU A 121 -7.18 -8.18 5.84
N GLN A 122 -7.42 -7.18 5.02
CA GLN A 122 -8.51 -7.12 4.04
C GLN A 122 -9.89 -7.53 4.61
N PRO A 123 -10.28 -6.97 5.77
CA PRO A 123 -11.53 -7.35 6.42
C PRO A 123 -12.75 -7.05 5.53
N ASP A 124 -13.87 -7.69 5.83
CA ASP A 124 -15.14 -7.41 5.14
C ASP A 124 -15.84 -6.21 5.78
N ILE A 125 -15.35 -5.03 5.46
CA ILE A 125 -15.85 -3.72 5.93
C ILE A 125 -15.85 -2.73 4.75
N ASP A 126 -16.59 -1.63 4.88
CA ASP A 126 -16.66 -0.58 3.84
C ASP A 126 -15.42 0.33 3.89
N GLY A 127 -14.91 0.61 5.09
CA GLY A 127 -13.76 1.48 5.28
C GLY A 127 -13.42 1.75 6.73
N ILE A 128 -12.48 2.68 6.93
CA ILE A 128 -12.06 3.15 8.25
C ILE A 128 -12.12 4.66 8.34
N ALA A 129 -12.34 5.19 9.53
CA ALA A 129 -12.46 6.62 9.79
C ALA A 129 -11.69 7.06 11.03
N LEU A 130 -11.10 8.25 10.95
CA LEU A 130 -10.63 9.02 12.09
C LEU A 130 -11.39 10.35 12.09
N PRO A 131 -12.49 10.47 12.85
CA PRO A 131 -13.31 11.67 12.86
C PRO A 131 -12.58 12.87 13.46
N GLY A 132 -13.03 14.05 13.09
CA GLY A 132 -12.36 15.28 13.47
C GLY A 132 -11.04 15.49 12.72
N MET A 133 -10.14 16.22 13.33
CA MET A 133 -8.79 16.53 12.82
C MET A 133 -7.80 16.52 13.99
N PRO A 134 -7.52 15.36 14.62
CA PRO A 134 -6.68 15.33 15.80
C PRO A 134 -5.26 15.85 15.50
N ILE A 135 -4.72 16.65 16.40
CA ILE A 135 -3.36 17.20 16.30
C ILE A 135 -2.35 16.05 16.30
N GLY A 136 -1.31 16.15 15.44
CA GLY A 136 -0.25 15.14 15.32
C GLY A 136 -0.59 13.94 14.41
N THR A 137 -1.78 13.92 13.79
CA THR A 137 -2.09 12.98 12.72
C THR A 137 -1.38 13.36 11.40
N PRO A 138 -1.23 12.45 10.44
CA PRO A 138 -0.60 12.75 9.15
C PRO A 138 -1.24 13.97 8.46
N GLY A 139 -0.43 14.94 8.07
CA GLY A 139 -0.89 16.21 7.46
C GLY A 139 -1.38 17.26 8.45
N MET A 140 -1.48 16.94 9.76
CA MET A 140 -1.82 17.89 10.81
C MET A 140 -0.58 18.28 11.61
N PRO A 141 -0.40 19.58 11.95
CA PRO A 141 0.72 20.02 12.78
C PRO A 141 0.57 19.58 14.23
N GLY A 142 1.68 19.67 14.99
CA GLY A 142 1.72 19.40 16.43
C GLY A 142 2.14 17.98 16.79
N LYS A 143 2.16 17.74 18.10
CA LYS A 143 2.51 16.42 18.66
C LYS A 143 1.24 15.66 19.02
N LYS A 144 1.29 14.36 18.86
CA LYS A 144 0.26 13.47 19.36
C LYS A 144 0.24 13.54 20.91
N GLU A 145 -0.90 13.88 21.47
CA GLU A 145 -1.11 14.02 22.92
C GLU A 145 -1.89 12.83 23.49
N GLU A 146 -2.79 12.24 22.69
CA GLU A 146 -3.64 11.12 23.09
C GLU A 146 -3.64 10.03 22.02
N PRO A 147 -4.01 8.79 22.37
CA PRO A 147 -4.20 7.74 21.38
C PRO A 147 -5.26 8.12 20.35
N PHE A 148 -4.97 7.86 19.06
CA PHE A 148 -5.94 8.03 17.99
C PHE A 148 -6.85 6.80 17.93
N VAL A 149 -8.16 6.99 18.07
CA VAL A 149 -9.15 5.92 17.93
C VAL A 149 -9.63 5.91 16.47
N VAL A 150 -9.23 4.90 15.75
CA VAL A 150 -9.69 4.66 14.37
C VAL A 150 -10.87 3.70 14.40
N TYR A 151 -11.93 4.06 13.70
CA TYR A 151 -13.18 3.28 13.60
C TYR A 151 -13.25 2.53 12.28
N GLN A 152 -13.85 1.35 12.29
CA GLN A 152 -14.28 0.63 11.08
C GLN A 152 -15.77 0.90 10.85
N LEU A 153 -16.17 0.87 9.57
CA LEU A 153 -17.56 1.09 9.16
C LEU A 153 -18.07 -0.07 8.31
N ILE A 154 -19.29 -0.49 8.60
CA ILE A 154 -20.04 -1.52 7.88
C ILE A 154 -21.49 -1.03 7.78
N ASP A 155 -21.99 -0.81 6.58
CA ASP A 155 -23.38 -0.34 6.32
C ASP A 155 -23.75 0.90 7.15
N GLY A 156 -22.84 1.87 7.27
CA GLY A 156 -23.03 3.09 8.06
C GLY A 156 -22.97 2.93 9.58
N LYS A 157 -22.78 1.72 10.10
CA LYS A 157 -22.51 1.48 11.52
C LYS A 157 -21.00 1.47 11.77
N PHE A 158 -20.59 1.93 12.94
CA PHE A 158 -19.17 2.01 13.27
C PHE A 158 -18.84 1.34 14.60
N SER A 159 -17.63 0.84 14.70
CA SER A 159 -17.02 0.29 15.92
C SER A 159 -15.51 0.54 15.89
N ILE A 160 -14.82 0.34 17.00
CA ILE A 160 -13.37 0.58 17.07
C ILE A 160 -12.66 -0.45 16.20
N PHE A 161 -11.81 0.05 15.27
CA PHE A 161 -10.89 -0.75 14.45
C PHE A 161 -9.56 -0.96 15.15
N MET A 162 -8.99 0.12 15.67
CA MET A 162 -7.78 0.11 16.51
C MET A 162 -7.57 1.44 17.22
N SER A 163 -6.73 1.40 18.25
CA SER A 163 -6.20 2.59 18.92
C SER A 163 -4.69 2.62 18.73
N ILE A 164 -4.16 3.76 18.36
CA ILE A 164 -2.74 3.97 18.02
C ILE A 164 -2.16 4.97 18.98
#